data_0ef35787d7570e7f27372cb29eb3e873
#
_entry.id   0ef35787d7570e7f27372cb29eb3e873
#
_cell.length_a   1.000
_cell.length_b   1.000
_cell.length_c   1.000
_cell.angle_alpha   90.00
_cell.angle_beta   90.00
_cell.angle_gamma   90.00
#
_symmetry.space_group_name_H-M   'P 1'
#
loop_
_entity.id
_entity.type
_entity.pdbx_description
1 polymer ?
#
loop_
_entity_poly.entity_id
_entity_poly.type
_entity_poly.pdbx_seq_one_letter_code
_entity_poly.pdbx_strand_id
1 'polypeptide(L)'
;TFDNVLVGKAEAAAVIAKKWLFGKYGIEIHACVNQVANIKADLSRPIDWQAVESNPFFWPHAGQVAELEAFIDALRKSGDSAGARVFVSAKHVPVGWGQPIYGKLDGELAAAMMSINAVKGVEIGAGFDCVTQKGTEHRDLISSDGFLSNHAGGILGGISTGQV
;
A
#
# COMPACT_ATOMS: atom_id res chain seq x y z
N THR A 1 13.48 -3.76 24.35
CA THR A 1 12.41 -2.91 24.91
C THR A 1 11.06 -3.48 24.57
N PHE A 2 10.02 -3.13 25.32
CA PHE A 2 8.66 -3.67 25.18
C PHE A 2 8.10 -3.48 23.76
N ASP A 3 8.40 -2.36 23.11
CA ASP A 3 7.98 -2.05 21.74
C ASP A 3 8.53 -3.03 20.70
N ASN A 4 9.79 -3.44 20.81
CA ASN A 4 10.39 -4.41 19.88
C ASN A 4 9.75 -5.80 19.97
N VAL A 5 9.29 -6.18 21.18
CA VAL A 5 8.59 -7.47 21.38
C VAL A 5 7.19 -7.45 20.76
N LEU A 6 6.49 -6.31 20.84
CA LEU A 6 5.17 -6.15 20.21
C LEU A 6 5.26 -6.13 18.68
N VAL A 7 6.25 -5.42 18.12
CA VAL A 7 6.50 -5.39 16.66
C VAL A 7 6.80 -6.79 16.14
N GLY A 8 7.73 -7.52 16.75
CA GLY A 8 8.05 -8.89 16.33
C GLY A 8 6.86 -9.86 16.39
N LYS A 9 5.94 -9.71 17.36
CA LYS A 9 4.71 -10.51 17.42
C LYS A 9 3.73 -10.15 16.31
N ALA A 10 3.60 -8.86 15.98
CA ALA A 10 2.76 -8.41 14.88
C ALA A 10 3.29 -8.89 13.53
N GLU A 11 4.60 -8.85 13.30
CA GLU A 11 5.24 -9.37 12.10
C GLU A 11 5.00 -10.88 11.94
N ALA A 12 5.19 -11.67 13.01
CA ALA A 12 4.93 -13.10 12.97
C ALA A 12 3.45 -13.42 12.66
N ALA A 13 2.51 -12.69 13.26
CA ALA A 13 1.09 -12.82 12.97
C ALA A 13 0.75 -12.45 11.51
N ALA A 14 1.36 -11.39 10.98
CA ALA A 14 1.18 -10.97 9.59
C ALA A 14 1.66 -12.03 8.59
N VAL A 15 2.80 -12.69 8.85
CA VAL A 15 3.29 -13.79 8.01
C VAL A 15 2.29 -14.96 7.99
N ILE A 16 1.72 -15.32 9.13
CA ILE A 16 0.71 -16.38 9.22
C ILE A 16 -0.55 -15.98 8.45
N ALA A 17 -1.03 -14.75 8.63
CA ALA A 17 -2.20 -14.22 7.92
C ALA A 17 -1.99 -14.20 6.40
N LYS A 18 -0.83 -13.72 5.92
CA LYS A 18 -0.48 -13.73 4.48
C LYS A 18 -0.48 -15.16 3.92
N LYS A 19 0.14 -16.12 4.60
CA LYS A 19 0.17 -17.53 4.18
C LYS A 19 -1.23 -18.14 4.15
N TRP A 20 -2.07 -17.83 5.12
CA TRP A 20 -3.44 -18.31 5.16
C TRP A 20 -4.29 -17.75 4.02
N LEU A 21 -4.21 -16.43 3.78
CA LEU A 21 -4.90 -15.76 2.68
C LEU A 21 -4.47 -16.31 1.32
N PHE A 22 -3.16 -16.50 1.13
CA PHE A 22 -2.64 -17.12 -0.09
C PHE A 22 -3.12 -18.57 -0.25
N GLY A 23 -3.00 -19.40 0.78
CA GLY A 23 -3.39 -20.81 0.71
C GLY A 23 -4.89 -21.04 0.51
N LYS A 24 -5.74 -20.15 1.05
CA LYS A 24 -7.19 -20.28 0.96
C LYS A 24 -7.81 -19.61 -0.25
N TYR A 25 -7.30 -18.46 -0.65
CA TYR A 25 -7.91 -17.60 -1.67
C TYR A 25 -6.95 -17.24 -2.82
N GLY A 26 -5.67 -17.55 -2.71
CA GLY A 26 -4.65 -17.13 -3.66
C GLY A 26 -4.28 -15.64 -3.56
N ILE A 27 -4.68 -14.98 -2.48
CA ILE A 27 -4.43 -13.55 -2.30
C ILE A 27 -2.94 -13.31 -2.04
N GLU A 28 -2.34 -12.43 -2.85
CA GLU A 28 -0.96 -11.98 -2.71
C GLU A 28 -0.95 -10.54 -2.19
N ILE A 29 -0.21 -10.29 -1.09
CA ILE A 29 -0.07 -8.96 -0.51
C ILE A 29 1.38 -8.55 -0.58
N HIS A 30 1.64 -7.43 -1.24
CA HIS A 30 2.95 -6.81 -1.38
C HIS A 30 2.93 -5.37 -0.88
N ALA A 31 4.07 -4.90 -0.38
CA ALA A 31 4.23 -3.54 0.07
C ALA A 31 5.63 -3.01 -0.29
N CYS A 32 5.72 -1.72 -0.54
CA CYS A 32 6.98 -1.03 -0.71
C CYS A 32 6.91 0.39 -0.15
N VAL A 33 8.05 0.96 0.21
CA VAL A 33 8.15 2.38 0.50
C VAL A 33 8.18 3.12 -0.84
N ASN A 34 7.24 4.01 -1.08
CA ASN A 34 7.14 4.73 -2.35
C ASN A 34 7.41 6.24 -2.22
N GLN A 35 7.59 6.73 -1.00
CA GLN A 35 8.06 8.10 -0.77
C GLN A 35 8.77 8.22 0.57
N VAL A 36 9.89 8.95 0.58
CA VAL A 36 10.58 9.40 1.80
C VAL A 36 10.88 10.89 1.63
N ALA A 37 10.33 11.73 2.48
CA ALA A 37 10.36 13.18 2.32
C ALA A 37 9.95 13.60 0.88
N ASN A 38 10.86 14.25 0.14
CA ASN A 38 10.62 14.71 -1.24
C ASN A 38 11.01 13.67 -2.31
N ILE A 39 11.65 12.57 -1.94
CA ILE A 39 12.05 11.50 -2.86
C ILE A 39 10.85 10.60 -3.09
N LYS A 40 10.38 10.51 -4.34
CA LYS A 40 9.22 9.70 -4.74
C LYS A 40 9.62 8.64 -5.74
N ALA A 41 9.07 7.44 -5.58
CA ALA A 41 9.12 6.40 -6.59
C ALA A 41 8.07 6.63 -7.68
N ASP A 42 8.41 6.34 -8.91
CA ASP A 42 7.48 6.34 -10.05
C ASP A 42 6.72 5.02 -10.10
N LEU A 43 5.51 4.98 -9.55
CA LEU A 43 4.65 3.80 -9.57
C LEU A 43 3.90 3.59 -10.90
N SER A 44 4.07 4.47 -11.90
CA SER A 44 3.54 4.21 -13.26
C SER A 44 4.28 3.09 -13.96
N ARG A 45 5.47 2.74 -13.49
CA ARG A 45 6.26 1.60 -13.94
C ARG A 45 5.93 0.35 -13.15
N PRO A 46 6.03 -0.85 -13.76
CA PRO A 46 5.89 -2.09 -13.02
C PRO A 46 6.85 -2.15 -11.83
N ILE A 47 6.34 -2.54 -10.66
CA ILE A 47 7.16 -2.71 -9.46
C ILE A 47 7.88 -4.06 -9.54
N ASP A 48 9.19 -4.04 -9.40
CA ASP A 48 9.99 -5.24 -9.20
C ASP A 48 10.00 -5.60 -7.71
N TRP A 49 9.10 -6.50 -7.32
CA TRP A 49 8.97 -6.93 -5.93
C TRP A 49 10.22 -7.65 -5.40
N GLN A 50 11.02 -8.25 -6.28
CA GLN A 50 12.28 -8.87 -5.90
C GLN A 50 13.33 -7.81 -5.55
N ALA A 51 13.36 -6.71 -6.31
CA ALA A 51 14.19 -5.56 -6.00
C ALA A 51 13.78 -4.90 -4.68
N VAL A 52 12.47 -4.80 -4.38
CA VAL A 52 11.96 -4.29 -3.10
C VAL A 52 12.53 -5.07 -1.92
N GLU A 53 12.50 -6.40 -1.97
CA GLU A 53 12.98 -7.26 -0.89
C GLU A 53 14.51 -7.27 -0.76
N SER A 54 15.24 -6.89 -1.82
CA SER A 54 16.70 -6.95 -1.86
C SER A 54 17.43 -5.70 -1.37
N ASN A 55 16.72 -4.60 -1.08
CA ASN A 55 17.32 -3.37 -0.58
C ASN A 55 16.78 -2.96 0.81
N PRO A 56 17.61 -2.26 1.62
CA PRO A 56 17.27 -1.97 3.01
C PRO A 56 16.13 -0.96 3.19
N PHE A 57 15.69 -0.30 2.13
CA PHE A 57 14.63 0.71 2.16
C PHE A 57 13.29 0.17 1.65
N PHE A 58 13.23 -1.09 1.22
CA PHE A 58 12.05 -1.66 0.55
C PHE A 58 11.56 -0.78 -0.60
N TRP A 59 12.51 -0.22 -1.36
CA TRP A 59 12.26 0.72 -2.44
C TRP A 59 12.08 -0.01 -3.78
N PRO A 60 11.08 0.40 -4.63
CA PRO A 60 10.76 -0.35 -5.85
C PRO A 60 11.73 -0.18 -7.00
N HIS A 61 12.66 0.78 -6.95
CA HIS A 61 13.57 1.10 -8.05
C HIS A 61 15.03 1.17 -7.59
N ALA A 62 15.83 0.20 -7.97
CA ALA A 62 17.24 0.09 -7.55
C ALA A 62 18.08 1.36 -7.86
N GLY A 63 17.77 2.08 -8.94
CA GLY A 63 18.51 3.29 -9.33
C GLY A 63 18.40 4.47 -8.36
N GLN A 64 17.41 4.48 -7.46
CA GLN A 64 17.23 5.55 -6.46
C GLN A 64 17.76 5.16 -5.06
N VAL A 65 18.20 3.94 -4.86
CA VAL A 65 18.63 3.45 -3.53
C VAL A 65 19.82 4.26 -2.99
N ALA A 66 20.79 4.60 -3.83
CA ALA A 66 21.94 5.40 -3.41
C ALA A 66 21.56 6.83 -2.98
N GLU A 67 20.55 7.44 -3.64
CA GLU A 67 20.01 8.75 -3.26
C GLU A 67 19.33 8.68 -1.89
N LEU A 68 18.54 7.66 -1.65
CA LEU A 68 17.88 7.42 -0.35
C LEU A 68 18.92 7.19 0.76
N GLU A 69 19.94 6.40 0.49
CA GLU A 69 21.01 6.13 1.45
C GLU A 69 21.71 7.41 1.87
N ALA A 70 22.10 8.24 0.90
CA ALA A 70 22.73 9.53 1.16
C ALA A 70 21.81 10.46 1.97
N PHE A 71 20.51 10.49 1.65
CA PHE A 71 19.52 11.29 2.36
C PHE A 71 19.35 10.82 3.82
N ILE A 72 19.19 9.53 4.05
CA ILE A 72 19.05 8.96 5.40
C ILE A 72 20.30 9.17 6.24
N ASP A 73 21.49 9.05 5.62
CA ASP A 73 22.75 9.34 6.32
C ASP A 73 22.88 10.81 6.71
N ALA A 74 22.40 11.73 5.87
CA ALA A 74 22.36 13.16 6.23
C ALA A 74 21.41 13.43 7.40
N LEU A 75 20.22 12.81 7.41
CA LEU A 75 19.27 12.91 8.54
C LEU A 75 19.89 12.36 9.85
N ARG A 76 20.55 11.21 9.76
CA ARG A 76 21.21 10.61 10.92
C ARG A 76 22.31 11.52 11.49
N LYS A 77 23.10 12.17 10.63
CA LYS A 77 24.16 13.11 11.04
C LYS A 77 23.61 14.39 11.65
N SER A 78 22.46 14.87 11.19
CA SER A 78 21.79 16.06 11.74
C SER A 78 20.96 15.76 12.99
N GLY A 79 20.72 14.48 13.33
CA GLY A 79 19.81 14.08 14.40
C GLY A 79 18.34 14.35 14.09
N ASP A 80 17.98 14.39 12.80
CA ASP A 80 16.63 14.70 12.33
C ASP A 80 15.91 13.44 11.81
N SER A 81 14.65 13.58 11.41
CA SER A 81 13.80 12.51 10.89
C SER A 81 12.96 12.97 9.71
N ALA A 82 12.52 12.04 8.90
CA ALA A 82 11.61 12.29 7.78
C ALA A 82 10.42 11.34 7.82
N GLY A 83 9.29 11.79 7.28
CA GLY A 83 8.13 10.96 7.05
C GLY A 83 8.31 10.10 5.79
N ALA A 84 7.53 9.02 5.74
CA ALA A 84 7.50 8.11 4.60
C ALA A 84 6.05 7.75 4.21
N ARG A 85 5.87 7.34 2.95
CA ARG A 85 4.63 6.73 2.45
C ARG A 85 4.93 5.29 2.07
N VAL A 86 4.04 4.39 2.48
CA VAL A 86 4.08 2.98 2.12
C VAL A 86 2.94 2.70 1.15
N PHE A 87 3.25 2.08 0.05
CA PHE A 87 2.28 1.54 -0.90
C PHE A 87 2.03 0.07 -0.58
N VAL A 88 0.76 -0.32 -0.52
CA VAL A 88 0.35 -1.71 -0.30
C VAL A 88 -0.55 -2.13 -1.46
N SER A 89 -0.31 -3.30 -2.00
CA SER A 89 -1.08 -3.92 -3.08
C SER A 89 -1.54 -5.31 -2.68
N ALA A 90 -2.80 -5.62 -2.91
CA ALA A 90 -3.37 -6.95 -2.71
C ALA A 90 -3.97 -7.45 -4.03
N LYS A 91 -3.46 -8.58 -4.55
CA LYS A 91 -3.92 -9.21 -5.79
C LYS A 91 -4.84 -10.39 -5.48
N HIS A 92 -5.69 -10.73 -6.45
CA HIS A 92 -6.59 -11.88 -6.38
C HIS A 92 -7.60 -11.82 -5.22
N VAL A 93 -7.93 -10.61 -4.78
CA VAL A 93 -8.98 -10.42 -3.78
C VAL A 93 -10.32 -10.82 -4.41
N PRO A 94 -11.11 -11.71 -3.80
CA PRO A 94 -12.43 -12.07 -4.32
C PRO A 94 -13.36 -10.85 -4.44
N VAL A 95 -14.17 -10.82 -5.49
CA VAL A 95 -15.23 -9.82 -5.65
C VAL A 95 -16.25 -9.97 -4.52
N GLY A 96 -16.73 -8.85 -3.99
CA GLY A 96 -17.85 -8.85 -3.04
C GLY A 96 -17.42 -8.90 -1.56
N TRP A 97 -16.14 -8.74 -1.24
CA TRP A 97 -15.71 -8.60 0.14
C TRP A 97 -15.98 -7.19 0.67
N GLY A 98 -16.49 -7.12 1.88
CA GLY A 98 -16.97 -5.93 2.55
C GLY A 98 -18.46 -6.04 2.85
N GLN A 99 -18.99 -5.17 3.70
CA GLN A 99 -20.41 -5.12 4.04
C GLN A 99 -20.95 -3.70 3.83
N PRO A 100 -22.13 -3.56 3.20
CA PRO A 100 -22.73 -2.26 3.03
C PRO A 100 -23.06 -1.64 4.39
N ILE A 101 -23.02 -0.33 4.44
CA ILE A 101 -23.30 0.58 5.53
C ILE A 101 -22.17 0.63 6.58
N TYR A 102 -21.86 -0.42 7.32
CA TYR A 102 -20.95 -0.33 8.47
C TYR A 102 -19.62 -1.07 8.29
N GLY A 103 -19.63 -2.27 7.72
CA GLY A 103 -18.42 -3.08 7.51
C GLY A 103 -17.78 -2.87 6.13
N LYS A 104 -17.66 -1.63 5.69
CA LYS A 104 -17.03 -1.30 4.40
C LYS A 104 -15.56 -1.68 4.40
N LEU A 105 -15.10 -2.32 3.32
CA LEU A 105 -13.74 -2.82 3.22
C LEU A 105 -12.68 -1.69 3.33
N ASP A 106 -12.92 -0.56 2.68
CA ASP A 106 -12.07 0.63 2.78
C ASP A 106 -12.00 1.18 4.21
N GLY A 107 -13.14 1.24 4.89
CA GLY A 107 -13.22 1.67 6.28
C GLY A 107 -12.48 0.74 7.24
N GLU A 108 -12.66 -0.58 7.10
CA GLU A 108 -11.97 -1.59 7.91
C GLU A 108 -10.44 -1.57 7.66
N LEU A 109 -10.02 -1.47 6.39
CA LEU A 109 -8.61 -1.34 6.04
C LEU A 109 -8.01 -0.04 6.60
N ALA A 110 -8.70 1.09 6.46
CA ALA A 110 -8.24 2.37 7.00
C ALA A 110 -8.12 2.31 8.53
N ALA A 111 -9.10 1.74 9.23
CA ALA A 111 -9.04 1.56 10.68
C ALA A 111 -7.85 0.69 11.11
N ALA A 112 -7.62 -0.43 10.41
CA ALA A 112 -6.48 -1.30 10.68
C ALA A 112 -5.13 -0.59 10.45
N MET A 113 -4.98 0.14 9.33
CA MET A 113 -3.77 0.89 9.02
C MET A 113 -3.54 2.04 10.01
N MET A 114 -4.59 2.78 10.39
CA MET A 114 -4.49 3.86 11.37
C MET A 114 -4.19 3.37 12.79
N SER A 115 -4.38 2.08 13.09
CA SER A 115 -3.98 1.48 14.37
C SER A 115 -2.46 1.29 14.49
N ILE A 116 -1.72 1.37 13.40
CA ILE A 116 -0.25 1.30 13.39
C ILE A 116 0.30 2.63 13.92
N ASN A 117 1.25 2.54 14.86
CA ASN A 117 1.88 3.72 15.45
C ASN A 117 2.48 4.64 14.38
N ALA A 118 2.31 5.95 14.58
CA ALA A 118 2.81 7.02 13.71
C ALA A 118 2.15 7.13 12.32
N VAL A 119 1.22 6.27 11.94
CA VAL A 119 0.41 6.47 10.73
C VAL A 119 -0.49 7.68 10.92
N LYS A 120 -0.50 8.59 9.94
CA LYS A 120 -1.24 9.87 9.96
C LYS A 120 -2.27 10.00 8.85
N GLY A 121 -2.28 9.09 7.91
CA GLY A 121 -3.25 9.09 6.82
C GLY A 121 -3.24 7.77 6.07
N VAL A 122 -4.38 7.44 5.49
CA VAL A 122 -4.60 6.30 4.62
C VAL A 122 -5.33 6.78 3.38
N GLU A 123 -4.92 6.31 2.23
CA GLU A 123 -5.56 6.59 0.93
C GLU A 123 -5.89 5.26 0.25
N ILE A 124 -7.02 5.21 -0.43
CA ILE A 124 -7.45 4.06 -1.22
C ILE A 124 -7.53 4.50 -2.69
N GLY A 125 -6.93 3.72 -3.59
CA GLY A 125 -6.88 4.04 -5.02
C GLY A 125 -6.19 5.37 -5.30
N ALA A 126 -6.84 6.24 -6.06
CA ALA A 126 -6.33 7.59 -6.35
C ALA A 126 -6.22 8.50 -5.12
N GLY A 127 -6.84 8.10 -3.99
CA GLY A 127 -6.76 8.86 -2.75
C GLY A 127 -7.18 10.31 -2.93
N PHE A 128 -6.42 11.24 -2.37
CA PHE A 128 -6.71 12.68 -2.48
C PHE A 128 -6.52 13.26 -3.89
N ASP A 129 -5.82 12.57 -4.80
CA ASP A 129 -5.69 13.03 -6.19
C ASP A 129 -7.03 13.03 -6.92
N CYS A 130 -8.04 12.30 -6.43
CA CYS A 130 -9.40 12.31 -6.97
C CYS A 130 -10.06 13.70 -6.97
N VAL A 131 -9.66 14.62 -6.08
CA VAL A 131 -10.23 15.99 -6.02
C VAL A 131 -9.92 16.82 -7.26
N THR A 132 -8.87 16.48 -8.00
CA THR A 132 -8.48 17.16 -9.25
C THR A 132 -9.10 16.55 -10.48
N GLN A 133 -9.73 15.37 -10.35
CA GLN A 133 -10.32 14.60 -11.43
C GLN A 133 -11.81 14.91 -11.60
N LYS A 134 -12.27 14.97 -12.84
CA LYS A 134 -13.70 14.97 -13.12
C LYS A 134 -14.26 13.55 -12.96
N GLY A 135 -15.55 13.43 -12.67
CA GLY A 135 -16.18 12.11 -12.51
C GLY A 135 -16.02 11.19 -13.73
N THR A 136 -15.93 11.74 -14.95
CA THR A 136 -15.66 10.98 -16.16
C THR A 136 -14.22 10.48 -16.28
N GLU A 137 -13.29 11.13 -15.61
CA GLU A 137 -11.87 10.77 -15.57
C GLU A 137 -11.61 9.77 -14.44
N HIS A 138 -12.29 9.96 -13.29
CA HIS A 138 -12.09 9.15 -12.10
C HIS A 138 -12.73 7.76 -12.17
N ARG A 139 -13.87 7.62 -12.87
CA ARG A 139 -14.60 6.34 -12.91
C ARG A 139 -13.80 5.26 -13.63
N ASP A 140 -13.78 4.08 -13.06
CA ASP A 140 -13.20 2.89 -13.69
C ASP A 140 -14.19 2.26 -14.66
N LEU A 141 -13.94 2.43 -15.95
CA LEU A 141 -14.79 1.86 -17.00
C LEU A 141 -14.51 0.37 -17.15
N ILE A 142 -15.56 -0.40 -17.41
CA ILE A 142 -15.49 -1.84 -17.67
C ILE A 142 -15.68 -2.07 -19.17
N SER A 143 -14.78 -2.84 -19.76
CA SER A 143 -14.89 -3.37 -21.14
C SER A 143 -15.13 -4.88 -21.10
N SER A 144 -15.22 -5.49 -22.29
CA SER A 144 -15.26 -6.97 -22.43
C SER A 144 -14.03 -7.65 -21.83
N ASP A 145 -12.89 -6.96 -21.79
CA ASP A 145 -11.59 -7.49 -21.34
C ASP A 145 -11.28 -7.16 -19.88
N GLY A 146 -12.18 -6.44 -19.18
CA GLY A 146 -12.05 -6.04 -17.79
C GLY A 146 -12.04 -4.53 -17.57
N PHE A 147 -11.56 -4.09 -16.44
CA PHE A 147 -11.46 -2.67 -16.08
C PHE A 147 -10.34 -1.98 -16.87
N LEU A 148 -10.60 -0.75 -17.32
CA LEU A 148 -9.64 0.06 -18.08
C LEU A 148 -8.74 0.91 -17.19
N SER A 149 -9.12 1.11 -15.92
CA SER A 149 -8.40 1.87 -14.89
C SER A 149 -8.70 1.30 -13.52
N ASN A 150 -8.01 1.79 -12.49
CA ASN A 150 -8.23 1.39 -11.10
C ASN A 150 -8.09 2.59 -10.15
N HIS A 151 -8.81 3.66 -10.45
CA HIS A 151 -8.81 4.87 -9.61
C HIS A 151 -9.45 4.61 -8.24
N ALA A 152 -10.43 3.71 -8.19
CA ALA A 152 -11.09 3.31 -6.94
C ALA A 152 -10.22 2.38 -6.06
N GLY A 153 -9.07 1.91 -6.56
CA GLY A 153 -8.17 1.02 -5.80
C GLY A 153 -8.80 -0.32 -5.45
N GLY A 154 -9.62 -0.88 -6.36
CA GLY A 154 -10.26 -2.18 -6.17
C GLY A 154 -11.44 -2.20 -5.20
N ILE A 155 -11.90 -1.03 -4.71
CA ILE A 155 -13.01 -0.94 -3.74
C ILE A 155 -14.01 0.10 -4.22
N LEU A 156 -15.24 -0.30 -4.48
CA LEU A 156 -16.36 0.56 -4.84
C LEU A 156 -17.52 0.38 -3.85
N GLY A 157 -17.99 1.49 -3.27
CA GLY A 157 -19.05 1.46 -2.27
C GLY A 157 -18.71 0.68 -1.01
N GLY A 158 -17.42 0.47 -0.72
CA GLY A 158 -16.93 -0.34 0.39
C GLY A 158 -16.85 -1.84 0.11
N ILE A 159 -16.98 -2.25 -1.17
CA ILE A 159 -16.99 -3.65 -1.61
C ILE A 159 -15.86 -3.88 -2.61
N SER A 160 -15.14 -4.98 -2.48
CA SER A 160 -14.06 -5.35 -3.42
C SER A 160 -14.59 -5.63 -4.83
N THR A 161 -13.90 -5.10 -5.84
CA THR A 161 -14.25 -5.26 -7.26
C THR A 161 -13.50 -6.42 -7.93
N GLY A 162 -12.52 -7.01 -7.26
CA GLY A 162 -11.61 -8.00 -7.83
C GLY A 162 -10.40 -7.41 -8.55
N GLN A 163 -10.29 -6.08 -8.63
CA GLN A 163 -9.08 -5.42 -9.08
C GLN A 163 -7.99 -5.47 -8.00
N VAL A 164 -6.78 -5.05 -8.39
CA VAL A 164 -5.62 -4.97 -7.45
C VAL A 164 -5.80 -3.82 -6.48
#